data_a2bddea43496636837f74275f40f2f17
#
_entry.id   a2bddea43496636837f74275f40f2f17
#
_cell.length_a   1.000
_cell.length_b   1.000
_cell.length_c   1.000
_cell.angle_alpha   90.00
_cell.angle_beta   90.00
_cell.angle_gamma   90.00
#
_symmetry.space_group_name_H-M   'P 1'
#
loop_
_entity.id
_entity.type
_entity.pdbx_description
1 polymer ?
#
loop_
_entity_poly.entity_id
_entity_poly.type
_entity_poly.pdbx_seq_one_letter_code
_entity_poly.pdbx_strand_id
1 'polypeptide(L)'
;EYPSQETSDPDPMMAMNKYIKELYPECFIIGYDQMEEITEATGKRPVIYCRLMSVDKSEETNTVAWLDGRIAVHILCPESETRLKMAAAIANRMSLDGEIIMLDHSPMFIKRLQANYKSDYLKDGQIFVTGHYGLLRYKAKPHSLTATHVKYK
;
A
#
# COMPACT_ATOMS: atom_id res chain seq x y z
N GLU A 1 -2.13 11.25 23.33
CA GLU A 1 -2.18 10.82 23.11
C GLU A 1 -2.56 10.06 22.19
N TYR A 2 -2.74 10.17 21.36
CA TYR A 2 -3.16 9.45 20.60
C TYR A 2 -2.42 9.04 19.43
N PRO A 3 -1.13 9.11 19.28
CA PRO A 3 -0.36 8.58 18.17
C PRO A 3 -0.56 7.09 18.04
N SER A 4 -0.78 6.45 19.12
CA SER A 4 -1.00 5.04 19.05
C SER A 4 -2.25 4.67 18.29
N GLN A 5 -3.20 5.58 18.26
CA GLN A 5 -4.37 5.30 17.52
C GLN A 5 -4.10 5.34 16.07
N GLU A 6 -3.27 6.27 15.65
CA GLU A 6 -2.95 6.38 14.25
C GLU A 6 -2.24 5.16 13.75
N THR A 7 -1.35 4.62 14.58
CA THR A 7 -0.61 3.46 14.13
C THR A 7 -1.45 2.19 14.12
N SER A 8 -2.60 2.22 14.77
CA SER A 8 -3.44 1.04 14.78
C SER A 8 -4.42 1.02 13.62
N ASP A 9 -4.53 2.11 12.88
CA ASP A 9 -5.43 2.14 11.75
C ASP A 9 -4.76 1.47 10.55
N PRO A 10 -5.54 0.82 9.69
CA PRO A 10 -4.97 0.25 8.48
C PRO A 10 -4.41 1.32 7.57
N ASP A 11 -3.24 1.09 7.07
CA ASP A 11 -2.60 2.02 6.16
C ASP A 11 -2.03 1.23 5.00
N PRO A 12 -2.77 1.13 3.88
CA PRO A 12 -2.32 0.32 2.77
C PRO A 12 -1.03 0.82 2.14
N MET A 13 -0.80 2.13 2.18
CA MET A 13 0.42 2.65 1.56
C MET A 13 1.65 2.30 2.36
N MET A 14 1.57 2.44 3.68
CA MET A 14 2.69 2.08 4.53
C MET A 14 2.96 0.57 4.45
N ALA A 15 1.89 -0.21 4.39
CA ALA A 15 2.03 -1.66 4.28
C ALA A 15 2.71 -2.03 2.97
N MET A 16 2.31 -1.38 1.87
CA MET A 16 2.91 -1.65 0.57
C MET A 16 4.37 -1.25 0.56
N ASN A 17 4.70 -0.09 1.12
CA ASN A 17 6.07 0.38 1.16
C ASN A 17 6.96 -0.58 1.95
N LYS A 18 6.46 -1.04 3.10
CA LYS A 18 7.21 -1.96 3.93
C LYS A 18 7.40 -3.29 3.22
N TYR A 19 6.37 -3.78 2.56
CA TYR A 19 6.43 -5.05 1.84
C TYR A 19 7.52 -4.99 0.77
N ILE A 20 7.53 -3.93 -0.03
CA ILE A 20 8.51 -3.79 -1.10
C ILE A 20 9.91 -3.59 -0.53
N LYS A 21 10.03 -2.87 0.58
CA LYS A 21 11.35 -2.68 1.20
C LYS A 21 11.92 -4.01 1.66
N GLU A 22 11.09 -4.90 2.14
CA GLU A 22 11.57 -6.22 2.57
C GLU A 22 12.02 -7.07 1.39
N LEU A 23 11.37 -6.87 0.23
CA LEU A 23 11.80 -7.60 -0.97
C LEU A 23 13.10 -7.03 -1.53
N TYR A 24 13.26 -5.72 -1.48
CA TYR A 24 14.40 -5.04 -2.06
C TYR A 24 14.99 -4.06 -1.05
N PRO A 25 15.74 -4.58 -0.06
CA PRO A 25 16.27 -3.68 0.98
C PRO A 25 17.25 -2.64 0.43
N GLU A 26 17.85 -2.93 -0.70
CA GLU A 26 18.84 -2.01 -1.27
C GLU A 26 18.19 -0.84 -2.00
N CYS A 27 16.89 -0.90 -2.29
CA CYS A 27 16.21 0.16 -2.99
C CYS A 27 15.79 1.26 -2.04
N PHE A 28 15.66 2.47 -2.57
CA PHE A 28 15.12 3.58 -1.78
C PHE A 28 13.61 3.63 -2.03
N ILE A 29 12.83 3.56 -0.96
CA ILE A 29 11.37 3.57 -1.07
C ILE A 29 10.89 4.96 -0.63
N ILE A 30 10.33 5.71 -1.56
CA ILE A 30 9.82 7.05 -1.27
C ILE A 30 8.64 6.91 -0.30
N GLY A 31 8.68 7.72 0.75
CA GLY A 31 7.65 7.66 1.76
C GLY A 31 7.93 6.68 2.88
N TYR A 32 8.99 5.90 2.77
CA TYR A 32 9.37 4.93 3.79
C TYR A 32 10.78 5.23 4.31
N ASP A 33 11.73 5.42 3.39
CA ASP A 33 13.11 5.74 3.76
C ASP A 33 13.25 7.25 3.93
N GLN A 34 14.31 7.67 4.58
CA GLN A 34 14.49 9.07 4.91
C GLN A 34 15.06 9.86 3.73
N MET A 35 14.73 11.12 3.71
CA MET A 35 15.11 11.96 2.58
C MET A 35 16.62 12.09 2.40
N GLU A 36 17.36 12.12 3.48
CA GLU A 36 18.80 12.28 3.34
C GLU A 36 19.44 11.09 2.66
N GLU A 37 18.76 9.97 2.61
CA GLU A 37 19.30 8.81 1.92
C GLU A 37 19.20 8.94 0.41
N ILE A 38 18.29 9.78 -0.06
CA ILE A 38 18.14 9.99 -1.48
C ILE A 38 19.40 10.57 -2.08
N THR A 39 19.97 11.58 -1.41
CA THR A 39 21.10 12.29 -1.98
C THR A 39 22.30 11.38 -2.16
N GLU A 40 22.49 10.42 -1.27
CA GLU A 40 23.61 9.52 -1.42
C GLU A 40 23.33 8.40 -2.39
N ALA A 41 22.12 7.94 -2.43
CA ALA A 41 21.80 6.75 -3.18
C ALA A 41 21.38 7.03 -4.60
N THR A 42 21.09 8.28 -4.92
CA THR A 42 20.61 8.61 -6.25
C THR A 42 21.62 8.19 -7.29
N GLY A 43 21.21 7.45 -8.25
CA GLY A 43 22.08 6.99 -9.30
C GLY A 43 22.76 5.67 -9.02
N LYS A 44 22.72 5.20 -7.77
CA LYS A 44 23.33 3.93 -7.45
C LYS A 44 22.36 2.82 -7.22
N ARG A 45 21.14 3.12 -6.85
CA ARG A 45 20.14 2.09 -6.61
C ARG A 45 18.78 2.59 -7.07
N PRO A 46 17.91 1.68 -7.43
CA PRO A 46 16.58 2.08 -7.90
C PRO A 46 15.77 2.71 -6.80
N VAL A 47 14.85 3.56 -7.21
CA VAL A 47 13.93 4.23 -6.30
C VAL A 47 12.54 3.72 -6.64
N ILE A 48 11.77 3.39 -5.61
CA ILE A 48 10.41 2.86 -5.81
C ILE A 48 9.44 3.81 -5.12
N TYR A 49 8.36 4.11 -5.83
CA TYR A 49 7.34 5.02 -5.35
C TYR A 49 5.98 4.36 -5.53
N CYS A 50 5.23 4.24 -4.44
CA CYS A 50 3.87 3.71 -4.49
C CYS A 50 2.90 4.86 -4.36
N ARG A 51 1.88 4.86 -5.21
CA ARG A 51 0.93 5.94 -5.27
C ARG A 51 -0.48 5.40 -5.11
N LEU A 52 -1.22 5.92 -4.15
CA LEU A 52 -2.60 5.52 -3.94
C LEU A 52 -3.47 6.27 -4.95
N MET A 53 -4.12 5.53 -5.82
CA MET A 53 -4.90 6.12 -6.89
C MET A 53 -6.33 6.40 -6.47
N SER A 54 -6.94 5.48 -5.74
CA SER A 54 -8.31 5.65 -5.30
C SER A 54 -8.61 4.64 -4.20
N VAL A 55 -9.64 4.92 -3.43
CA VAL A 55 -10.16 3.99 -2.43
C VAL A 55 -11.67 3.96 -2.60
N ASP A 56 -12.22 2.78 -2.79
CA ASP A 56 -13.64 2.61 -2.96
C ASP A 56 -14.18 1.71 -1.87
N LYS A 57 -15.37 2.01 -1.37
CA LYS A 57 -15.99 1.15 -0.40
C LYS A 57 -16.60 -0.03 -1.15
N SER A 58 -16.18 -1.23 -0.77
CA SER A 58 -16.59 -2.43 -1.45
C SER A 58 -17.87 -2.98 -0.85
N GLU A 59 -17.89 -3.19 0.45
CA GLU A 59 -19.09 -3.70 1.12
C GLU A 59 -18.99 -3.33 2.58
N GLU A 60 -20.07 -3.56 3.30
CA GLU A 60 -20.15 -3.11 4.66
C GLU A 60 -20.94 -4.10 5.48
N THR A 61 -20.41 -4.47 6.64
CA THR A 61 -21.14 -5.26 7.60
C THR A 61 -21.33 -4.40 8.84
N ASN A 62 -21.92 -4.99 9.89
CA ASN A 62 -22.13 -4.23 11.12
C ASN A 62 -20.83 -3.85 11.79
N THR A 63 -19.79 -4.64 11.61
CA THR A 63 -18.54 -4.41 12.32
C THR A 63 -17.38 -3.99 11.42
N VAL A 64 -17.49 -4.21 10.12
CA VAL A 64 -16.36 -3.95 9.22
C VAL A 64 -16.86 -3.24 7.98
N ALA A 65 -16.14 -2.19 7.61
CA ALA A 65 -16.31 -1.54 6.31
C ALA A 65 -15.16 -2.02 5.44
N TRP A 66 -15.47 -2.66 4.32
CA TRP A 66 -14.45 -3.20 3.43
C TRP A 66 -14.14 -2.20 2.34
N LEU A 67 -12.87 -1.99 2.09
CA LEU A 67 -12.39 -1.00 1.14
C LEU A 67 -11.49 -1.66 0.11
N ASP A 68 -11.54 -1.13 -1.10
CA ASP A 68 -10.62 -1.53 -2.17
C ASP A 68 -9.73 -0.33 -2.47
N GLY A 69 -8.45 -0.45 -2.18
CA GLY A 69 -7.48 0.59 -2.48
C GLY A 69 -6.71 0.24 -3.73
N ARG A 70 -6.66 1.17 -4.68
CA ARG A 70 -5.93 0.95 -5.93
C ARG A 70 -4.61 1.66 -5.85
N ILE A 71 -3.54 0.91 -6.01
CA ILE A 71 -2.19 1.42 -5.82
C ILE A 71 -1.38 1.19 -7.08
N ALA A 72 -0.66 2.23 -7.52
CA ALA A 72 0.27 2.12 -8.62
C ALA A 72 1.69 2.10 -8.04
N VAL A 73 2.52 1.21 -8.56
CA VAL A 73 3.91 1.11 -8.14
C VAL A 73 4.80 1.59 -9.27
N HIS A 74 5.59 2.62 -8.99
CA HIS A 74 6.53 3.19 -9.94
C HIS A 74 7.93 2.72 -9.57
N ILE A 75 8.62 2.12 -10.52
CA ILE A 75 10.01 1.73 -10.34
C ILE A 75 10.83 2.73 -11.13
N LEU A 76 11.44 3.67 -10.42
CA LEU A 76 12.13 4.80 -11.04
C LEU A 76 13.56 4.40 -11.36
N CYS A 77 13.69 3.55 -12.35
CA CYS A 77 14.98 3.04 -12.79
C CYS A 77 15.04 3.19 -14.31
N PRO A 78 15.93 4.04 -14.82
CA PRO A 78 15.96 4.27 -16.28
C PRO A 78 16.39 3.05 -17.09
N GLU A 79 17.19 2.16 -16.49
CA GLU A 79 17.62 0.98 -17.21
C GLU A 79 16.45 0.01 -17.33
N SER A 80 15.97 -0.18 -18.56
CA SER A 80 14.73 -0.92 -18.77
C SER A 80 14.84 -2.38 -18.34
N GLU A 81 15.99 -3.01 -18.55
CA GLU A 81 16.12 -4.41 -18.19
C GLU A 81 15.98 -4.62 -16.69
N THR A 82 16.67 -3.80 -15.89
CA THR A 82 16.56 -3.88 -14.44
C THR A 82 15.15 -3.55 -13.99
N ARG A 83 14.58 -2.52 -14.57
CA ARG A 83 13.24 -2.09 -14.19
C ARG A 83 12.21 -3.18 -14.45
N LEU A 84 12.27 -3.81 -15.59
CA LEU A 84 11.29 -4.83 -15.94
C LEU A 84 11.48 -6.10 -15.14
N LYS A 85 12.73 -6.45 -14.81
CA LYS A 85 12.97 -7.59 -13.95
C LYS A 85 12.41 -7.35 -12.55
N MET A 86 12.58 -6.15 -12.03
CA MET A 86 12.06 -5.82 -10.72
C MET A 86 10.53 -5.84 -10.72
N ALA A 87 9.92 -5.30 -11.78
CA ALA A 87 8.46 -5.29 -11.86
C ALA A 87 7.93 -6.71 -11.89
N ALA A 88 8.57 -7.59 -12.66
CA ALA A 88 8.12 -8.98 -12.73
C ALA A 88 8.30 -9.68 -11.39
N ALA A 89 9.43 -9.44 -10.73
CA ALA A 89 9.68 -10.09 -9.44
C ALA A 89 8.68 -9.65 -8.38
N ILE A 90 8.38 -8.36 -8.33
CA ILE A 90 7.42 -7.84 -7.36
C ILE A 90 6.03 -8.41 -7.64
N ALA A 91 5.63 -8.40 -8.92
CA ALA A 91 4.30 -8.90 -9.28
C ALA A 91 4.18 -10.39 -8.96
N ASN A 92 5.22 -11.16 -9.26
CA ASN A 92 5.20 -12.59 -8.97
C ASN A 92 5.12 -12.85 -7.48
N ARG A 93 5.90 -12.10 -6.70
CA ARG A 93 5.91 -12.31 -5.26
C ARG A 93 4.56 -11.97 -4.64
N MET A 94 3.98 -10.85 -5.06
CA MET A 94 2.66 -10.50 -4.56
C MET A 94 1.61 -11.53 -4.94
N SER A 95 1.72 -12.09 -6.14
CA SER A 95 0.77 -13.10 -6.57
C SER A 95 0.88 -14.36 -5.73
N LEU A 96 2.09 -14.72 -5.37
CA LEU A 96 2.30 -15.90 -4.53
C LEU A 96 1.84 -15.68 -3.10
N ASP A 97 2.14 -14.51 -2.55
CA ASP A 97 1.77 -14.23 -1.17
C ASP A 97 0.27 -13.99 -1.00
N GLY A 98 -0.35 -13.34 -1.97
CA GLY A 98 -1.79 -13.13 -1.95
C GLY A 98 -2.30 -12.10 -0.96
N GLU A 99 -1.48 -11.67 -0.03
CA GLU A 99 -1.90 -10.69 0.96
C GLU A 99 -0.68 -9.97 1.52
N ILE A 100 -0.92 -8.79 2.07
CA ILE A 100 0.11 -8.00 2.73
C ILE A 100 -0.42 -7.67 4.12
N ILE A 101 0.39 -7.92 5.14
CA ILE A 101 -0.03 -7.67 6.52
C ILE A 101 0.22 -6.20 6.84
N MET A 102 -0.81 -5.52 7.30
CA MET A 102 -0.72 -4.10 7.61
C MET A 102 -0.22 -3.90 9.05
N LEU A 103 0.01 -2.64 9.41
CA LEU A 103 0.60 -2.35 10.71
C LEU A 103 -0.28 -2.77 11.88
N ASP A 104 -1.59 -2.79 11.68
CA ASP A 104 -2.51 -3.24 12.72
C ASP A 104 -2.68 -4.76 12.69
N HIS A 105 -1.82 -5.46 11.93
CA HIS A 105 -1.81 -6.91 11.79
C HIS A 105 -2.98 -7.48 11.02
N SER A 106 -3.83 -6.65 10.46
CA SER A 106 -4.90 -7.14 9.61
C SER A 106 -4.36 -7.32 8.19
N PRO A 107 -4.96 -8.21 7.41
CA PRO A 107 -4.46 -8.45 6.06
C PRO A 107 -5.09 -7.50 5.05
N MET A 108 -4.29 -7.12 4.05
CA MET A 108 -4.79 -6.50 2.85
C MET A 108 -4.66 -7.54 1.76
N PHE A 109 -5.79 -8.04 1.27
CA PHE A 109 -5.79 -9.09 0.27
C PHE A 109 -5.53 -8.51 -1.11
N ILE A 110 -4.70 -9.19 -1.89
CA ILE A 110 -4.42 -8.77 -3.26
C ILE A 110 -5.57 -9.25 -4.12
N LYS A 111 -6.50 -8.36 -4.40
CA LYS A 111 -7.70 -8.70 -5.14
C LYS A 111 -7.46 -8.71 -6.63
N ARG A 112 -6.68 -7.76 -7.12
CA ARG A 112 -6.31 -7.69 -8.51
C ARG A 112 -4.88 -7.22 -8.62
N LEU A 113 -4.17 -7.72 -9.61
CA LEU A 113 -2.81 -7.30 -9.84
C LEU A 113 -2.54 -7.33 -11.33
N GLN A 114 -2.00 -6.23 -11.84
CA GLN A 114 -1.66 -6.14 -13.25
C GLN A 114 -0.28 -5.52 -13.36
N ALA A 115 0.59 -6.14 -14.13
CA ALA A 115 1.88 -5.57 -14.45
C ALA A 115 1.84 -5.18 -15.93
N ASN A 116 2.09 -3.90 -16.20
CA ASN A 116 2.07 -3.41 -17.57
C ASN A 116 3.47 -2.91 -17.90
N TYR A 117 4.22 -3.72 -18.60
CA TYR A 117 5.63 -3.43 -18.88
C TYR A 117 5.82 -2.37 -19.95
N LYS A 118 4.74 -1.99 -20.63
CA LYS A 118 4.82 -0.96 -21.66
C LYS A 118 4.35 0.41 -21.18
N SER A 119 3.83 0.50 -19.97
CA SER A 119 3.34 1.77 -19.48
C SER A 119 4.51 2.68 -19.13
N ASP A 120 4.20 3.99 -19.06
CA ASP A 120 5.21 4.99 -18.72
C ASP A 120 5.52 4.86 -17.23
N TYR A 121 6.73 4.44 -16.91
CA TYR A 121 7.09 4.16 -15.52
C TYR A 121 7.14 5.42 -14.66
N LEU A 122 7.29 6.58 -15.29
CA LEU A 122 7.30 7.84 -14.55
C LEU A 122 5.90 8.36 -14.29
N LYS A 123 5.02 8.25 -15.30
CA LYS A 123 3.69 8.81 -15.18
C LYS A 123 2.68 7.84 -14.63
N ASP A 124 2.67 6.63 -15.13
CA ASP A 124 1.59 5.70 -14.84
C ASP A 124 1.94 4.65 -13.82
N GLY A 125 3.19 4.26 -13.76
CA GLY A 125 3.60 3.13 -12.96
C GLY A 125 3.59 1.87 -13.78
N GLN A 126 4.07 0.78 -13.20
CA GLN A 126 4.18 -0.48 -13.92
C GLN A 126 3.43 -1.61 -13.27
N ILE A 127 3.11 -1.50 -12.00
CA ILE A 127 2.34 -2.52 -11.30
C ILE A 127 1.12 -1.83 -10.72
N PHE A 128 -0.04 -2.41 -10.96
CA PHE A 128 -1.29 -1.85 -10.47
C PHE A 128 -1.96 -2.90 -9.60
N VAL A 129 -2.15 -2.58 -8.34
CA VAL A 129 -2.63 -3.52 -7.33
C VAL A 129 -3.92 -2.99 -6.74
N THR A 130 -4.92 -3.85 -6.61
CA THR A 130 -6.11 -3.52 -5.84
C THR A 130 -6.04 -4.33 -4.56
N GLY A 131 -5.90 -3.65 -3.44
CA GLY A 131 -5.86 -4.27 -2.13
C GLY A 131 -7.18 -4.15 -1.42
N HIS A 132 -7.66 -5.28 -0.89
CA HIS A 132 -8.96 -5.34 -0.22
C HIS A 132 -8.69 -5.45 1.28
N TYR A 133 -9.13 -4.46 2.05
CA TYR A 133 -8.86 -4.44 3.48
C TYR A 133 -10.06 -3.89 4.23
N GLY A 134 -10.11 -4.15 5.53
CA GLY A 134 -11.26 -3.79 6.34
C GLY A 134 -10.93 -2.74 7.38
N LEU A 135 -11.89 -1.87 7.64
CA LEU A 135 -11.83 -0.94 8.74
C LEU A 135 -12.84 -1.38 9.77
N LEU A 136 -12.44 -1.49 11.02
CA LEU A 136 -13.37 -1.84 12.07
C LEU A 136 -14.24 -0.65 12.38
N ARG A 137 -15.55 -0.86 12.28
CA ARG A 137 -16.48 0.24 12.40
C ARG A 137 -16.49 0.87 13.78
N TYR A 138 -16.28 0.07 14.82
CA TYR A 138 -16.27 0.66 16.14
C TYR A 138 -15.05 1.55 16.37
N LYS A 139 -13.97 1.32 15.64
CA LYS A 139 -12.83 2.23 15.71
C LYS A 139 -13.11 3.49 14.93
N ALA A 140 -13.82 3.36 13.82
CA ALA A 140 -14.11 4.51 12.98
C ALA A 140 -15.14 5.43 13.58
N LYS A 141 -15.95 4.91 14.54
CA LYS A 141 -17.01 5.70 15.15
C LYS A 141 -16.93 5.66 16.66
N PRO A 142 -15.86 6.10 17.23
CA PRO A 142 -15.69 5.95 18.67
C PRO A 142 -16.74 6.68 19.48
N HIS A 143 -17.27 7.77 18.96
CA HIS A 143 -18.21 8.54 19.74
C HIS A 143 -19.64 8.14 19.58
N SER A 144 -19.94 7.31 18.65
CA SER A 144 -21.32 6.95 18.42
C SER A 144 -21.89 6.17 19.59
N LEU A 145 -21.04 5.63 20.42
CA LEU A 145 -21.51 4.87 21.56
C LEU A 145 -22.13 5.73 22.60
N THR A 146 -21.66 6.92 22.76
CA THR A 146 -22.21 7.73 23.80
C THR A 146 -23.45 8.40 23.37
N ALA A 147 -23.60 8.63 22.21
CA ALA A 147 -24.82 9.25 21.78
C ALA A 147 -25.87 8.26 21.62
N THR A 148 -25.60 8.18 21.78
CA THR A 148 -26.46 7.72 21.53
C THR A 148 -26.95 6.97 21.37
N HIS A 149 -26.71 6.86 21.34
CA HIS A 149 -27.10 6.14 21.20
C HIS A 149 -27.71 5.99 20.91
N VAL A 150 -27.58 6.32 20.66
CA VAL A 150 -28.13 6.22 20.24
C VAL A 150 -28.63 6.19 19.45
N LYS A 151 -28.79 6.23 18.84
CA LYS A 151 -29.21 6.14 18.03
C LYS A 151 -29.19 5.62 17.20
N TYR A 152 -28.73 5.69 17.02
CA TYR A 152 -28.54 5.27 16.31
C TYR A 152 -28.84 4.61 16.05
N LYS A 153 -28.94 4.56 16.01
CA LYS A 153 -29.09 4.21 15.84
C LYS A 153 -29.36 3.89 15.50
#